data_e3431142207e4b3bd3b524e0ae160d21
#
_entry.id   e3431142207e4b3bd3b524e0ae160d21
#
_cell.length_a   1.000
_cell.length_b   1.000
_cell.length_c   1.000
_cell.angle_alpha   90.00
_cell.angle_beta   90.00
_cell.angle_gamma   90.00
#
_symmetry.space_group_name_H-M   'P 1'
#
loop_
_entity.id
_entity.type
_entity.pdbx_description
1 polymer ?
#
loop_
_entity_poly.entity_id
_entity_poly.type
_entity_poly.pdbx_seq_one_letter_code
_entity_poly.pdbx_strand_id
1 'polypeptide(L)'
;MSASAREHPTTAEPAPGGAPPEPRLVPLRAAVRALLRKELGLELRAPQAVPAMALFSVTTLVVFHFALQRGQVEGDLAAGVLWVTLLFAAMLGISRLFVADHEEGGLDGFLLAPTDRTALLVAKAVGLFAFLAAVEVVAVPAFALLLLGPAPGIGTYAQLVALLLLADAGIAVIGTLIGAIAVQTRARDLIVPLMALPLLIPVVIASAKGTTPLLAEASGSGLPLRWPLLLALYDLIFGLLAYALFDYLIED
;
A
#
# COMPACT_ATOMS: atom_id res chain seq x y z
N MET A 1 -54.14 -69.08 -0.45
CA MET A 1 -53.70 -68.11 0.59
C MET A 1 -52.18 -68.16 0.64
N SER A 2 -51.56 -67.28 -0.06
CA SER A 2 -50.06 -67.17 -0.13
C SER A 2 -49.63 -65.84 0.47
N ALA A 3 -48.92 -65.91 1.55
CA ALA A 3 -48.40 -64.75 2.24
C ALA A 3 -47.09 -64.34 1.57
N SER A 4 -47.11 -63.16 0.94
CA SER A 4 -45.92 -62.50 0.38
C SER A 4 -45.07 -61.95 1.51
N ALA A 5 -43.91 -62.49 1.76
CA ALA A 5 -42.90 -61.96 2.62
C ALA A 5 -42.32 -60.70 1.94
N ARG A 6 -42.49 -59.52 2.56
CA ARG A 6 -41.81 -58.30 2.17
C ARG A 6 -40.41 -58.33 2.76
N GLU A 7 -39.43 -58.50 1.87
CA GLU A 7 -38.01 -58.27 2.22
C GLU A 7 -37.81 -56.80 2.54
N HIS A 8 -37.35 -56.53 3.74
CA HIS A 8 -36.84 -55.20 4.14
C HIS A 8 -35.51 -54.95 3.44
N PRO A 9 -35.30 -53.79 2.80
CA PRO A 9 -33.98 -53.44 2.29
C PRO A 9 -33.01 -53.27 3.46
N THR A 10 -32.00 -54.07 3.47
CA THR A 10 -30.84 -53.96 4.38
C THR A 10 -30.18 -52.58 4.16
N THR A 11 -30.32 -51.68 5.12
CA THR A 11 -29.55 -50.41 5.15
C THR A 11 -28.09 -50.78 5.22
N ALA A 12 -27.37 -50.59 4.12
CA ALA A 12 -25.92 -50.69 4.09
C ALA A 12 -25.32 -49.69 5.10
N GLU A 13 -24.61 -50.22 6.05
CA GLU A 13 -23.86 -49.44 7.04
C GLU A 13 -22.83 -48.58 6.28
N PRO A 14 -22.78 -47.23 6.48
CA PRO A 14 -21.80 -46.43 5.77
C PRO A 14 -20.39 -46.88 6.23
N ALA A 15 -19.54 -47.16 5.27
CA ALA A 15 -18.15 -47.50 5.51
C ALA A 15 -17.51 -46.48 6.44
N PRO A 16 -16.63 -46.88 7.39
CA PRO A 16 -15.98 -45.94 8.30
C PRO A 16 -15.23 -44.89 7.48
N GLY A 17 -15.82 -43.70 7.44
CA GLY A 17 -15.28 -42.58 6.68
C GLY A 17 -13.87 -42.31 7.10
N GLY A 18 -12.92 -42.40 6.19
CA GLY A 18 -11.59 -41.88 6.38
C GLY A 18 -11.70 -40.45 6.86
N ALA A 19 -10.93 -40.08 7.89
CA ALA A 19 -10.88 -38.71 8.38
C ALA A 19 -10.71 -37.76 7.19
N PRO A 20 -11.45 -36.65 7.13
CA PRO A 20 -11.27 -35.68 6.06
C PRO A 20 -9.79 -35.29 5.97
N PRO A 21 -9.22 -35.20 4.76
CA PRO A 21 -7.81 -34.85 4.61
C PRO A 21 -7.55 -33.54 5.33
N GLU A 22 -6.53 -33.54 6.17
CA GLU A 22 -6.14 -32.32 6.88
C GLU A 22 -5.92 -31.18 5.89
N PRO A 23 -6.47 -29.99 6.17
CA PRO A 23 -6.33 -28.85 5.28
C PRO A 23 -4.84 -28.53 5.11
N ARG A 24 -4.31 -28.75 3.92
CA ARG A 24 -2.93 -28.42 3.60
C ARG A 24 -2.79 -26.91 3.62
N LEU A 25 -2.02 -26.36 4.55
CA LEU A 25 -1.67 -24.92 4.60
C LEU A 25 -1.02 -24.52 3.28
N VAL A 26 -1.56 -23.47 2.67
CA VAL A 26 -0.97 -22.90 1.45
C VAL A 26 0.35 -22.21 1.81
N PRO A 27 1.47 -22.47 1.11
CA PRO A 27 2.73 -21.79 1.40
C PRO A 27 2.57 -20.27 1.32
N LEU A 28 3.10 -19.53 2.30
CA LEU A 28 2.99 -18.06 2.40
C LEU A 28 3.29 -17.37 1.06
N ARG A 29 4.38 -17.75 0.40
CA ARG A 29 4.78 -17.16 -0.90
C ARG A 29 3.74 -17.37 -2.01
N ALA A 30 3.08 -18.52 -2.03
CA ALA A 30 2.05 -18.82 -3.02
C ALA A 30 0.78 -17.98 -2.76
N ALA A 31 0.37 -17.86 -1.49
CA ALA A 31 -0.75 -17.03 -1.05
C ALA A 31 -0.51 -15.55 -1.38
N VAL A 32 0.64 -14.99 -0.98
CA VAL A 32 1.03 -13.60 -1.31
C VAL A 32 1.00 -13.34 -2.81
N ARG A 33 1.59 -14.25 -3.61
CA ARG A 33 1.60 -14.11 -5.07
C ARG A 33 0.21 -14.15 -5.69
N ALA A 34 -0.68 -14.99 -5.18
CA ALA A 34 -2.06 -15.09 -5.67
C ALA A 34 -2.85 -13.82 -5.33
N LEU A 35 -2.76 -13.33 -4.09
CA LEU A 35 -3.39 -12.09 -3.65
C LEU A 35 -2.87 -10.88 -4.41
N LEU A 36 -1.56 -10.75 -4.54
CA LEU A 36 -0.95 -9.64 -5.27
C LEU A 36 -1.34 -9.63 -6.75
N ARG A 37 -1.40 -10.81 -7.39
CA ARG A 37 -1.89 -10.91 -8.77
C ARG A 37 -3.36 -10.51 -8.90
N LYS A 38 -4.19 -10.83 -7.90
CA LYS A 38 -5.58 -10.37 -7.83
C LYS A 38 -5.61 -8.85 -7.76
N GLU A 39 -4.91 -8.23 -6.81
CA GLU A 39 -4.87 -6.78 -6.61
C GLU A 39 -4.42 -6.02 -7.87
N LEU A 40 -3.24 -6.38 -8.37
CA LEU A 40 -2.70 -5.74 -9.58
C LEU A 40 -3.55 -6.03 -10.82
N GLY A 41 -4.12 -7.24 -10.91
CA GLY A 41 -5.00 -7.62 -12.02
C GLY A 41 -6.32 -6.85 -12.02
N LEU A 42 -6.90 -6.57 -10.86
CA LEU A 42 -8.10 -5.73 -10.73
C LEU A 42 -7.79 -4.30 -11.15
N GLU A 43 -6.71 -3.72 -10.65
CA GLU A 43 -6.32 -2.35 -11.00
C GLU A 43 -5.97 -2.19 -12.49
N LEU A 44 -5.35 -3.21 -13.12
CA LEU A 44 -5.06 -3.19 -14.56
C LEU A 44 -6.31 -3.33 -15.44
N ARG A 45 -7.34 -4.05 -14.99
CA ARG A 45 -8.58 -4.27 -15.76
C ARG A 45 -9.61 -3.16 -15.57
N ALA A 46 -9.68 -2.61 -14.37
CA ALA A 46 -10.60 -1.54 -14.00
C ALA A 46 -9.85 -0.51 -13.13
N PRO A 47 -8.98 0.31 -13.73
CA PRO A 47 -8.10 1.20 -13.00
C PRO A 47 -8.90 2.28 -12.26
N GLN A 48 -8.74 2.35 -10.95
CA GLN A 48 -9.44 3.30 -10.09
C GLN A 48 -8.50 4.01 -9.12
N ALA A 49 -7.61 3.28 -8.42
CA ALA A 49 -6.76 3.85 -7.41
C ALA A 49 -5.61 4.65 -8.04
N VAL A 50 -4.82 4.03 -8.90
CA VAL A 50 -3.64 4.67 -9.52
C VAL A 50 -4.01 5.89 -10.36
N PRO A 51 -5.03 5.86 -11.25
CA PRO A 51 -5.44 7.06 -11.98
C PRO A 51 -5.95 8.19 -11.09
N ALA A 52 -6.69 7.88 -10.02
CA ALA A 52 -7.18 8.90 -9.10
C ALA A 52 -6.03 9.58 -8.34
N MET A 53 -5.07 8.80 -7.86
CA MET A 53 -3.86 9.30 -7.20
C MET A 53 -2.99 10.12 -8.16
N ALA A 54 -2.78 9.64 -9.39
CA ALA A 54 -1.99 10.33 -10.41
C ALA A 54 -2.65 11.64 -10.82
N LEU A 55 -3.96 11.63 -11.09
CA LEU A 55 -4.72 12.84 -11.43
C LEU A 55 -4.67 13.87 -10.31
N PHE A 56 -4.86 13.42 -9.05
CA PHE A 56 -4.73 14.29 -7.88
C PHE A 56 -3.33 14.92 -7.82
N SER A 57 -2.27 14.11 -7.99
CA SER A 57 -0.89 14.57 -7.94
C SER A 57 -0.62 15.61 -9.01
N VAL A 58 -0.97 15.33 -10.27
CA VAL A 58 -0.77 16.27 -11.38
C VAL A 58 -1.57 17.56 -11.17
N THR A 59 -2.84 17.46 -10.76
CA THR A 59 -3.68 18.63 -10.49
C THR A 59 -3.08 19.49 -9.38
N THR A 60 -2.61 18.87 -8.30
CA THR A 60 -1.96 19.58 -7.17
C THR A 60 -0.70 20.30 -7.64
N LEU A 61 0.15 19.65 -8.44
CA LEU A 61 1.36 20.25 -9.00
C LEU A 61 1.06 21.42 -9.93
N VAL A 62 0.01 21.29 -10.76
CA VAL A 62 -0.47 22.41 -11.60
C VAL A 62 -0.93 23.58 -10.74
N VAL A 63 -1.72 23.33 -9.69
CA VAL A 63 -2.14 24.38 -8.76
C VAL A 63 -0.94 25.08 -8.12
N PHE A 64 0.06 24.33 -7.66
CA PHE A 64 1.27 24.90 -7.10
C PHE A 64 2.06 25.72 -8.12
N HIS A 65 2.16 25.25 -9.36
CA HIS A 65 2.84 25.97 -10.44
C HIS A 65 2.25 27.39 -10.61
N PHE A 66 0.93 27.49 -10.70
CA PHE A 66 0.27 28.79 -10.88
C PHE A 66 0.21 29.60 -9.56
N ALA A 67 0.06 28.97 -8.41
CA ALA A 67 -0.07 29.66 -7.12
C ALA A 67 1.25 30.28 -6.64
N LEU A 68 2.37 29.63 -6.88
CA LEU A 68 3.67 30.12 -6.42
C LEU A 68 4.20 31.29 -7.26
N GLN A 69 3.69 31.49 -8.49
CA GLN A 69 4.10 32.57 -9.41
C GLN A 69 5.63 32.69 -9.58
N ARG A 70 6.32 31.55 -9.46
CA ARG A 70 7.78 31.43 -9.60
C ARG A 70 8.07 30.54 -10.79
N GLY A 71 9.08 30.89 -11.59
CA GLY A 71 9.48 30.06 -12.72
C GLY A 71 10.02 28.70 -12.30
N GLN A 72 10.60 28.62 -11.09
CA GLN A 72 11.20 27.41 -10.54
C GLN A 72 11.13 27.40 -9.01
N VAL A 73 11.07 26.21 -8.43
CA VAL A 73 11.17 25.99 -6.99
C VAL A 73 12.35 25.05 -6.69
N GLU A 74 13.02 25.29 -5.60
CA GLU A 74 14.23 24.53 -5.20
C GLU A 74 14.30 24.32 -3.70
N GLY A 75 15.19 23.44 -3.27
CA GLY A 75 15.49 23.18 -1.88
C GLY A 75 14.28 22.74 -1.05
N ASP A 76 14.09 23.39 0.10
CA ASP A 76 13.02 23.05 1.04
C ASP A 76 11.61 23.22 0.45
N LEU A 77 11.42 24.24 -0.40
CA LEU A 77 10.11 24.49 -1.02
C LEU A 77 9.77 23.39 -2.03
N ALA A 78 10.72 23.03 -2.89
CA ALA A 78 10.55 21.95 -3.86
C ALA A 78 10.27 20.62 -3.18
N ALA A 79 11.06 20.28 -2.15
CA ALA A 79 10.84 19.07 -1.36
C ALA A 79 9.48 19.08 -0.67
N GLY A 80 9.09 20.21 -0.06
CA GLY A 80 7.79 20.35 0.60
C GLY A 80 6.62 20.14 -0.35
N VAL A 81 6.63 20.76 -1.52
CA VAL A 81 5.58 20.60 -2.55
C VAL A 81 5.48 19.14 -3.02
N LEU A 82 6.61 18.52 -3.31
CA LEU A 82 6.65 17.13 -3.76
C LEU A 82 6.03 16.19 -2.69
N TRP A 83 6.54 16.26 -1.45
CA TRP A 83 6.12 15.32 -0.40
C TRP A 83 4.70 15.57 0.10
N VAL A 84 4.22 16.81 0.15
CA VAL A 84 2.81 17.08 0.46
C VAL A 84 1.90 16.51 -0.63
N THR A 85 2.28 16.64 -1.90
CA THR A 85 1.51 16.07 -3.02
C THR A 85 1.46 14.56 -2.93
N LEU A 86 2.61 13.89 -2.72
CA LEU A 86 2.68 12.43 -2.61
C LEU A 86 1.97 11.90 -1.36
N LEU A 87 2.06 12.60 -0.22
CA LEU A 87 1.34 12.24 0.99
C LEU A 87 -0.18 12.18 0.77
N PHE A 88 -0.76 13.23 0.17
CA PHE A 88 -2.20 13.24 -0.08
C PHE A 88 -2.62 12.23 -1.15
N ALA A 89 -1.78 11.98 -2.16
CA ALA A 89 -2.00 10.91 -3.11
C ALA A 89 -2.00 9.53 -2.41
N ALA A 90 -1.04 9.29 -1.51
CA ALA A 90 -0.98 8.07 -0.72
C ALA A 90 -2.23 7.87 0.16
N MET A 91 -2.76 8.96 0.75
CA MET A 91 -4.02 8.91 1.52
C MET A 91 -5.20 8.40 0.69
N LEU A 92 -5.29 8.79 -0.58
CA LEU A 92 -6.30 8.26 -1.49
C LEU A 92 -6.10 6.76 -1.77
N GLY A 93 -4.85 6.31 -1.90
CA GLY A 93 -4.52 4.89 -2.06
C GLY A 93 -4.89 4.08 -0.82
N ILE A 94 -4.50 4.55 0.38
CA ILE A 94 -4.78 3.90 1.66
C ILE A 94 -6.28 3.76 1.88
N SER A 95 -7.07 4.81 1.63
CA SER A 95 -8.52 4.80 1.84
C SER A 95 -9.24 3.79 0.96
N ARG A 96 -8.65 3.40 -0.18
CA ARG A 96 -9.24 2.44 -1.13
C ARG A 96 -8.73 1.01 -0.99
N LEU A 97 -7.64 0.81 -0.22
CA LEU A 97 -6.89 -0.44 -0.19
C LEU A 97 -7.70 -1.69 0.16
N PHE A 98 -8.66 -1.59 1.07
CA PHE A 98 -9.50 -2.70 1.55
C PHE A 98 -10.96 -2.59 1.12
N VAL A 99 -11.34 -1.52 0.40
CA VAL A 99 -12.75 -1.26 0.07
C VAL A 99 -13.35 -2.38 -0.77
N ALA A 100 -12.69 -2.75 -1.86
CA ALA A 100 -13.17 -3.79 -2.76
C ALA A 100 -13.31 -5.14 -2.07
N ASP A 101 -12.33 -5.52 -1.22
CA ASP A 101 -12.39 -6.79 -0.49
C ASP A 101 -13.52 -6.82 0.53
N HIS A 102 -13.83 -5.70 1.16
CA HIS A 102 -14.93 -5.61 2.11
C HIS A 102 -16.29 -5.64 1.40
N GLU A 103 -16.44 -4.90 0.31
CA GLU A 103 -17.71 -4.82 -0.45
C GLU A 103 -18.03 -6.12 -1.19
N GLU A 104 -17.03 -6.86 -1.65
CA GLU A 104 -17.18 -8.13 -2.37
C GLU A 104 -17.21 -9.37 -1.44
N GLY A 105 -17.09 -9.20 -0.12
CA GLY A 105 -16.98 -10.32 0.84
C GLY A 105 -15.66 -11.11 0.70
N GLY A 106 -14.67 -10.53 0.04
CA GLY A 106 -13.38 -11.15 -0.21
C GLY A 106 -12.57 -11.34 1.08
N LEU A 107 -12.75 -10.46 2.06
CA LEU A 107 -12.12 -10.55 3.38
C LEU A 107 -12.65 -11.78 4.14
N ASP A 108 -13.98 -11.96 4.18
CA ASP A 108 -14.60 -13.12 4.84
C ASP A 108 -14.18 -14.43 4.17
N GLY A 109 -14.13 -14.45 2.84
CA GLY A 109 -13.64 -15.61 2.10
C GLY A 109 -12.18 -15.94 2.37
N PHE A 110 -11.34 -14.93 2.60
CA PHE A 110 -9.94 -15.12 2.97
C PHE A 110 -9.79 -15.68 4.39
N LEU A 111 -10.60 -15.20 5.35
CA LEU A 111 -10.56 -15.67 6.74
C LEU A 111 -10.97 -17.15 6.89
N LEU A 112 -11.79 -17.65 5.95
CA LEU A 112 -12.17 -19.08 5.89
C LEU A 112 -11.12 -19.95 5.20
N ALA A 113 -10.15 -19.38 4.50
CA ALA A 113 -9.11 -20.12 3.81
C ALA A 113 -8.00 -20.60 4.78
N PRO A 114 -7.42 -21.80 4.58
CA PRO A 114 -6.32 -22.30 5.41
C PRO A 114 -5.00 -21.62 5.02
N THR A 115 -4.94 -20.30 5.17
CA THR A 115 -3.79 -19.46 4.82
C THR A 115 -3.39 -18.59 5.98
N ASP A 116 -2.09 -18.30 6.07
CA ASP A 116 -1.54 -17.37 7.06
C ASP A 116 -2.02 -15.95 6.75
N ARG A 117 -2.54 -15.25 7.75
CA ARG A 117 -3.03 -13.85 7.66
C ARG A 117 -1.92 -12.88 7.26
N THR A 118 -0.67 -13.19 7.61
CA THR A 118 0.51 -12.46 7.15
C THR A 118 0.57 -12.35 5.61
N ALA A 119 0.01 -13.32 4.88
CA ALA A 119 -0.06 -13.25 3.42
C ALA A 119 -0.87 -12.05 2.93
N LEU A 120 -1.97 -11.73 3.60
CA LEU A 120 -2.81 -10.57 3.25
C LEU A 120 -2.09 -9.26 3.55
N LEU A 121 -1.47 -9.15 4.75
CA LEU A 121 -0.65 -7.97 5.10
C LEU A 121 0.41 -7.68 4.04
N VAL A 122 1.22 -8.69 3.73
CA VAL A 122 2.32 -8.54 2.76
C VAL A 122 1.78 -8.22 1.36
N ALA A 123 0.72 -8.90 0.91
CA ALA A 123 0.14 -8.66 -0.40
C ALA A 123 -0.42 -7.22 -0.52
N LYS A 124 -1.12 -6.74 0.51
CA LYS A 124 -1.67 -5.37 0.55
C LYS A 124 -0.57 -4.31 0.63
N ALA A 125 0.45 -4.52 1.46
CA ALA A 125 1.58 -3.60 1.56
C ALA A 125 2.37 -3.53 0.22
N VAL A 126 2.67 -4.67 -0.40
CA VAL A 126 3.33 -4.69 -1.71
C VAL A 126 2.44 -4.11 -2.81
N GLY A 127 1.13 -4.33 -2.76
CA GLY A 127 0.16 -3.74 -3.68
C GLY A 127 0.14 -2.21 -3.58
N LEU A 128 0.04 -1.67 -2.36
CA LEU A 128 0.07 -0.23 -2.13
C LEU A 128 1.42 0.39 -2.54
N PHE A 129 2.54 -0.26 -2.18
CA PHE A 129 3.87 0.15 -2.66
C PHE A 129 3.94 0.24 -4.19
N ALA A 130 3.41 -0.76 -4.89
CA ALA A 130 3.40 -0.77 -6.35
C ALA A 130 2.52 0.36 -6.93
N PHE A 131 1.40 0.69 -6.27
CA PHE A 131 0.54 1.81 -6.68
C PHE A 131 1.24 3.16 -6.47
N LEU A 132 1.91 3.36 -5.34
CA LEU A 132 2.69 4.56 -5.05
C LEU A 132 3.80 4.74 -6.09
N ALA A 133 4.60 3.71 -6.32
CA ALA A 133 5.65 3.73 -7.34
C ALA A 133 5.10 4.02 -8.76
N ALA A 134 3.92 3.46 -9.11
CA ALA A 134 3.28 3.74 -10.39
C ALA A 134 2.82 5.22 -10.50
N VAL A 135 2.32 5.80 -9.42
CA VAL A 135 1.97 7.23 -9.37
C VAL A 135 3.21 8.11 -9.51
N GLU A 136 4.32 7.74 -8.90
CA GLU A 136 5.58 8.48 -8.99
C GLU A 136 6.15 8.53 -10.41
N VAL A 137 5.93 7.49 -11.23
CA VAL A 137 6.30 7.49 -12.66
C VAL A 137 5.63 8.65 -13.42
N VAL A 138 4.48 9.12 -12.96
CA VAL A 138 3.76 10.26 -13.54
C VAL A 138 4.04 11.55 -12.76
N ALA A 139 3.97 11.49 -11.43
CA ALA A 139 4.06 12.67 -10.57
C ALA A 139 5.47 13.29 -10.57
N VAL A 140 6.54 12.48 -10.55
CA VAL A 140 7.92 13.00 -10.52
C VAL A 140 8.31 13.71 -11.82
N PRO A 141 8.04 13.17 -13.03
CA PRO A 141 8.24 13.93 -14.25
C PRO A 141 7.36 15.19 -14.34
N ALA A 142 6.09 15.12 -13.92
CA ALA A 142 5.23 16.28 -13.90
C ALA A 142 5.77 17.38 -12.96
N PHE A 143 6.25 17.00 -11.78
CA PHE A 143 6.91 17.90 -10.84
C PHE A 143 8.17 18.54 -11.46
N ALA A 144 9.03 17.73 -12.10
CA ALA A 144 10.24 18.23 -12.73
C ALA A 144 9.93 19.24 -13.87
N LEU A 145 8.95 18.94 -14.70
CA LEU A 145 8.54 19.80 -15.83
C LEU A 145 7.87 21.10 -15.39
N LEU A 146 7.01 21.04 -14.35
CA LEU A 146 6.21 22.19 -13.94
C LEU A 146 6.94 23.10 -12.95
N LEU A 147 7.79 22.54 -12.09
CA LEU A 147 8.26 23.25 -10.90
C LEU A 147 9.79 23.28 -10.75
N LEU A 148 10.53 22.26 -11.19
CA LEU A 148 11.94 22.12 -10.84
C LEU A 148 12.89 22.86 -11.82
N GLY A 149 12.49 23.09 -13.09
CA GLY A 149 13.36 23.70 -14.09
C GLY A 149 14.40 22.71 -14.70
N PRO A 150 15.69 23.05 -14.82
CA PRO A 150 16.68 22.19 -15.45
C PRO A 150 16.74 20.83 -14.76
N ALA A 151 16.73 19.75 -15.56
CA ALA A 151 16.74 18.40 -15.06
C ALA A 151 18.01 18.13 -14.20
N PRO A 152 17.86 17.58 -12.98
CA PRO A 152 18.99 17.15 -12.18
C PRO A 152 19.83 16.08 -12.89
N GLY A 153 21.09 15.95 -12.51
CA GLY A 153 21.96 14.92 -13.07
C GLY A 153 21.48 13.50 -12.74
N ILE A 154 21.89 12.51 -13.55
CA ILE A 154 21.48 11.10 -13.39
C ILE A 154 21.75 10.58 -11.97
N GLY A 155 22.86 10.97 -11.34
CA GLY A 155 23.18 10.57 -9.96
C GLY A 155 22.18 11.11 -8.93
N THR A 156 21.72 12.33 -9.11
CA THR A 156 20.69 12.97 -8.26
C THR A 156 19.34 12.27 -8.43
N TYR A 157 18.96 11.94 -9.67
CA TYR A 157 17.75 11.16 -9.93
C TYR A 157 17.78 9.77 -9.26
N ALA A 158 18.90 9.06 -9.33
CA ALA A 158 19.03 7.75 -8.69
C ALA A 158 18.87 7.84 -7.16
N GLN A 159 19.44 8.88 -6.52
CA GLN A 159 19.29 9.13 -5.09
C GLN A 159 17.85 9.52 -4.72
N LEU A 160 17.21 10.34 -5.55
CA LEU A 160 15.81 10.72 -5.38
C LEU A 160 14.90 9.48 -5.44
N VAL A 161 15.04 8.66 -6.48
CA VAL A 161 14.26 7.42 -6.65
C VAL A 161 14.50 6.46 -5.48
N ALA A 162 15.74 6.29 -5.04
CA ALA A 162 16.03 5.43 -3.88
C ALA A 162 15.34 5.92 -2.60
N LEU A 163 15.30 7.24 -2.38
CA LEU A 163 14.63 7.84 -1.23
C LEU A 163 13.10 7.73 -1.34
N LEU A 164 12.53 7.90 -2.54
CA LEU A 164 11.11 7.73 -2.82
C LEU A 164 10.68 6.29 -2.52
N LEU A 165 11.37 5.29 -3.08
CA LEU A 165 11.06 3.88 -2.84
C LEU A 165 11.19 3.49 -1.35
N LEU A 166 12.14 4.08 -0.64
CA LEU A 166 12.27 3.83 0.80
C LEU A 166 11.08 4.43 1.56
N ALA A 167 10.69 5.65 1.26
CA ALA A 167 9.53 6.28 1.88
C ALA A 167 8.22 5.55 1.54
N ASP A 168 8.07 5.10 0.29
CA ASP A 168 6.93 4.30 -0.15
C ASP A 168 6.80 2.99 0.64
N ALA A 169 7.92 2.35 0.99
CA ALA A 169 7.90 1.15 1.83
C ALA A 169 7.28 1.44 3.20
N GLY A 170 7.69 2.52 3.86
CA GLY A 170 7.11 2.96 5.12
C GLY A 170 5.63 3.33 5.01
N ILE A 171 5.28 4.12 3.99
CA ILE A 171 3.90 4.52 3.73
C ILE A 171 3.02 3.29 3.46
N ALA A 172 3.52 2.32 2.70
CA ALA A 172 2.79 1.10 2.37
C ALA A 172 2.51 0.23 3.60
N VAL A 173 3.50 0.04 4.47
CA VAL A 173 3.34 -0.73 5.71
C VAL A 173 2.36 -0.05 6.67
N ILE A 174 2.58 1.23 6.96
CA ILE A 174 1.72 2.03 7.86
C ILE A 174 0.31 2.13 7.27
N GLY A 175 0.21 2.42 5.97
CA GLY A 175 -1.06 2.54 5.27
C GLY A 175 -1.87 1.25 5.28
N THR A 176 -1.22 0.11 5.12
CA THR A 176 -1.89 -1.20 5.20
C THR A 176 -2.41 -1.49 6.60
N LEU A 177 -1.62 -1.19 7.64
CA LEU A 177 -2.05 -1.35 9.03
C LEU A 177 -3.28 -0.49 9.34
N ILE A 178 -3.24 0.79 8.94
CA ILE A 178 -4.36 1.73 9.15
C ILE A 178 -5.57 1.33 8.32
N GLY A 179 -5.37 0.91 7.06
CA GLY A 179 -6.44 0.44 6.19
C GLY A 179 -7.17 -0.76 6.76
N ALA A 180 -6.44 -1.70 7.36
CA ALA A 180 -7.02 -2.87 8.03
C ALA A 180 -7.89 -2.49 9.25
N ILE A 181 -7.45 -1.49 10.04
CA ILE A 181 -8.25 -0.97 11.17
C ILE A 181 -9.48 -0.22 10.65
N ALA A 182 -9.31 0.61 9.64
CA ALA A 182 -10.35 1.48 9.15
C ALA A 182 -11.49 0.75 8.42
N VAL A 183 -11.20 -0.36 7.74
CA VAL A 183 -12.19 -1.09 6.94
C VAL A 183 -13.35 -1.64 7.77
N GLN A 184 -13.11 -1.95 9.04
CA GLN A 184 -14.10 -2.46 9.97
C GLN A 184 -15.03 -1.36 10.53
N THR A 185 -14.74 -0.09 10.24
CA THR A 185 -15.49 1.04 10.78
C THR A 185 -16.36 1.70 9.72
N ARG A 186 -17.54 2.18 10.13
CA ARG A 186 -18.44 2.96 9.23
C ARG A 186 -17.89 4.33 8.86
N ALA A 187 -16.94 4.86 9.65
CA ALA A 187 -16.35 6.19 9.48
C ALA A 187 -14.93 6.12 8.87
N ARG A 188 -14.64 5.10 8.04
CA ARG A 188 -13.33 4.85 7.45
C ARG A 188 -12.70 6.08 6.79
N ASP A 189 -13.50 6.85 6.04
CA ASP A 189 -13.02 8.04 5.30
C ASP A 189 -12.50 9.15 6.22
N LEU A 190 -12.94 9.16 7.47
CA LEU A 190 -12.45 10.08 8.51
C LEU A 190 -11.30 9.47 9.30
N ILE A 191 -11.38 8.17 9.62
CA ILE A 191 -10.40 7.48 10.47
C ILE A 191 -9.07 7.33 9.75
N VAL A 192 -9.07 7.02 8.45
CA VAL A 192 -7.83 6.88 7.68
C VAL A 192 -6.98 8.15 7.78
N PRO A 193 -7.44 9.36 7.41
CA PRO A 193 -6.62 10.55 7.54
C PRO A 193 -6.26 10.87 9.00
N LEU A 194 -7.16 10.69 9.93
CA LEU A 194 -6.93 11.01 11.34
C LEU A 194 -5.80 10.18 11.96
N MET A 195 -5.69 8.90 11.58
CA MET A 195 -4.64 8.00 12.07
C MET A 195 -3.37 8.07 11.21
N ALA A 196 -3.52 8.13 9.88
CA ALA A 196 -2.39 8.07 8.98
C ALA A 196 -1.53 9.34 9.04
N LEU A 197 -2.14 10.53 9.09
CA LEU A 197 -1.37 11.78 9.10
C LEU A 197 -0.34 11.83 10.24
N PRO A 198 -0.69 11.62 11.52
CA PRO A 198 0.30 11.64 12.60
C PRO A 198 1.42 10.60 12.41
N LEU A 199 1.08 9.39 11.93
CA LEU A 199 2.05 8.32 11.74
C LEU A 199 2.96 8.55 10.52
N LEU A 200 2.47 9.22 9.49
CA LEU A 200 3.23 9.50 8.28
C LEU A 200 4.06 10.80 8.37
N ILE A 201 3.78 11.70 9.32
CA ILE A 201 4.55 12.93 9.51
C ILE A 201 6.06 12.67 9.62
N PRO A 202 6.58 11.72 10.44
CA PRO A 202 8.01 11.45 10.52
C PRO A 202 8.60 10.97 9.19
N VAL A 203 7.87 10.15 8.44
CA VAL A 203 8.27 9.69 7.10
C VAL A 203 8.40 10.87 6.16
N VAL A 204 7.38 11.73 6.10
CA VAL A 204 7.37 12.91 5.21
C VAL A 204 8.47 13.89 5.57
N ILE A 205 8.69 14.17 6.87
CA ILE A 205 9.76 15.07 7.31
C ILE A 205 11.14 14.52 6.93
N ALA A 206 11.40 13.25 7.20
CA ALA A 206 12.68 12.62 6.88
C ALA A 206 12.93 12.61 5.37
N SER A 207 11.90 12.28 4.59
CA SER A 207 11.93 12.26 3.14
C SER A 207 12.14 13.66 2.56
N ALA A 208 11.40 14.67 3.01
CA ALA A 208 11.57 16.06 2.58
C ALA A 208 12.98 16.56 2.89
N LYS A 209 13.47 16.35 4.11
CA LYS A 209 14.84 16.76 4.49
C LYS A 209 15.93 16.00 3.75
N GLY A 210 15.72 14.74 3.38
CA GLY A 210 16.60 13.99 2.52
C GLY A 210 16.60 14.50 1.07
N THR A 211 15.45 14.94 0.59
CA THR A 211 15.25 15.42 -0.78
C THR A 211 15.74 16.87 -0.98
N THR A 212 15.66 17.73 0.04
CA THR A 212 16.06 19.14 -0.03
C THR A 212 17.42 19.37 -0.71
N PRO A 213 18.52 18.70 -0.31
CA PRO A 213 19.82 18.91 -0.94
C PRO A 213 19.92 18.37 -2.37
N LEU A 214 19.04 17.44 -2.74
CA LEU A 214 18.98 16.90 -4.10
C LEU A 214 18.29 17.86 -5.07
N LEU A 215 17.40 18.71 -4.56
CA LEU A 215 16.61 19.68 -5.32
C LEU A 215 17.12 21.13 -5.18
N ALA A 216 18.27 21.35 -4.56
CA ALA A 216 18.89 22.64 -4.47
C ALA A 216 19.78 22.93 -5.72
N GLU A 217 19.85 24.19 -6.19
CA GLU A 217 20.70 24.58 -7.33
C GLU A 217 22.18 24.20 -7.14
N ALA A 218 22.67 24.28 -5.93
CA ALA A 218 24.03 23.88 -5.57
C ALA A 218 24.15 22.36 -5.35
N SER A 219 23.72 21.54 -6.32
CA SER A 219 23.70 20.06 -6.24
C SER A 219 25.11 19.44 -6.12
N GLY A 220 25.79 19.66 -5.02
CA GLY A 220 27.10 19.07 -4.73
C GLY A 220 27.15 18.22 -3.46
N SER A 221 26.14 18.28 -2.62
CA SER A 221 26.20 17.71 -1.26
C SER A 221 25.65 16.27 -1.16
N GLY A 222 25.08 15.70 -2.21
CA GLY A 222 24.53 14.35 -2.20
C GLY A 222 23.47 14.11 -1.13
N LEU A 223 22.94 12.90 -1.07
CA LEU A 223 21.93 12.50 -0.07
C LEU A 223 22.59 12.32 1.31
N PRO A 224 22.21 13.11 2.36
CA PRO A 224 22.74 12.90 3.71
C PRO A 224 22.24 11.58 4.29
N LEU A 225 23.14 10.64 4.56
CA LEU A 225 22.83 9.26 4.94
C LEU A 225 21.93 9.12 6.18
N ARG A 226 21.93 10.14 7.05
CA ARG A 226 21.09 10.16 8.26
C ARG A 226 19.59 10.04 7.96
N TRP A 227 19.09 10.61 6.86
CA TRP A 227 17.65 10.60 6.55
C TRP A 227 17.18 9.25 6.00
N PRO A 228 17.88 8.61 5.03
CA PRO A 228 17.56 7.24 4.65
C PRO A 228 17.68 6.24 5.82
N LEU A 229 18.68 6.40 6.70
CA LEU A 229 18.79 5.53 7.87
C LEU A 229 17.62 5.71 8.85
N LEU A 230 17.17 6.95 9.06
CA LEU A 230 16.01 7.23 9.91
C LEU A 230 14.73 6.62 9.30
N LEU A 231 14.54 6.75 8.00
CA LEU A 231 13.43 6.11 7.28
C LEU A 231 13.49 4.60 7.42
N ALA A 232 14.63 3.98 7.12
CA ALA A 232 14.80 2.53 7.21
C ALA A 232 14.54 2.00 8.63
N LEU A 233 14.98 2.73 9.67
CA LEU A 233 14.70 2.38 11.06
C LEU A 233 13.20 2.49 11.38
N TYR A 234 12.55 3.54 10.88
CA TYR A 234 11.12 3.76 11.06
C TYR A 234 10.31 2.65 10.37
N ASP A 235 10.67 2.33 9.13
CA ASP A 235 10.04 1.26 8.34
C ASP A 235 10.21 -0.10 9.01
N LEU A 236 11.38 -0.37 9.58
CA LEU A 236 11.63 -1.60 10.32
C LEU A 236 10.75 -1.69 11.57
N ILE A 237 10.65 -0.61 12.36
CA ILE A 237 9.82 -0.57 13.57
C ILE A 237 8.35 -0.81 13.21
N PHE A 238 7.83 -0.09 12.23
CA PHE A 238 6.43 -0.23 11.81
C PHE A 238 6.17 -1.55 11.08
N GLY A 239 7.15 -2.09 10.35
CA GLY A 239 7.08 -3.43 9.76
C GLY A 239 6.94 -4.52 10.81
N LEU A 240 7.74 -4.47 11.88
CA LEU A 240 7.65 -5.40 12.99
C LEU A 240 6.34 -5.23 13.77
N LEU A 241 5.91 -3.98 13.98
CA LEU A 241 4.65 -3.68 14.64
C LEU A 241 3.45 -4.20 13.83
N ALA A 242 3.44 -3.95 12.52
CA ALA A 242 2.40 -4.44 11.62
C ALA A 242 2.35 -5.97 11.62
N TYR A 243 3.50 -6.63 11.52
CA TYR A 243 3.58 -8.09 11.61
C TYR A 243 3.02 -8.63 12.93
N ALA A 244 3.34 -7.99 14.06
CA ALA A 244 2.89 -8.45 15.38
C ALA A 244 1.41 -8.19 15.66
N LEU A 245 0.84 -7.10 15.11
CA LEU A 245 -0.53 -6.69 15.39
C LEU A 245 -1.55 -7.20 14.36
N PHE A 246 -1.11 -7.55 13.15
CA PHE A 246 -2.04 -7.84 12.04
C PHE A 246 -2.97 -9.02 12.33
N ASP A 247 -2.47 -10.06 12.98
CA ASP A 247 -3.27 -11.22 13.34
C ASP A 247 -4.44 -10.85 14.28
N TYR A 248 -4.18 -9.96 15.24
CA TYR A 248 -5.20 -9.49 16.17
C TYR A 248 -6.22 -8.55 15.53
N LEU A 249 -5.79 -7.76 14.53
CA LEU A 249 -6.66 -6.78 13.88
C LEU A 249 -7.69 -7.39 12.94
N ILE A 250 -7.48 -8.62 12.48
CA ILE A 250 -8.39 -9.30 11.52
C ILE A 250 -9.25 -10.35 12.25
N GLU A 251 -9.01 -10.63 13.53
CA GLU A 251 -9.80 -11.60 14.32
C GLU A 251 -11.14 -11.07 14.84
N ASP A 252 -11.30 -9.75 14.98
CA ASP A 252 -12.52 -9.10 15.46
C ASP A 252 -13.44 -8.65 14.31
#